data_9bc55f844ae4aeb1534aa2f9cb421395
#
_entry.id   9bc55f844ae4aeb1534aa2f9cb421395
#
_cell.length_a   1.000
_cell.length_b   1.000
_cell.length_c   1.000
_cell.angle_alpha   90.00
_cell.angle_beta   90.00
_cell.angle_gamma   90.00
#
_symmetry.space_group_name_H-M   'P 1'
#
loop_
_entity.id
_entity.type
_entity.pdbx_description
1 polymer ?
#
loop_
_entity_poly.entity_id
_entity_poly.type
_entity_poly.pdbx_seq_one_letter_code
_entity_poly.pdbx_strand_id
1 'polypeptide(L)'
;MNQKAKILNYLILVLLTIPYLDASKTSHVETIYLGSGCFWGAEKGYELMDGVINAESGYANGYGIKPNYRSIIQFKNKYNEKNFAEVVKVTFNSNAISLENILKHFFETHDPTQLNRQGNDIGTQYRSTILFQNESQKELAERIIAEYQALLIEGGYGKIRTKLEPLDNFYLAEEYHQDYLKKNPNGYCPDLSTGIVFNDKEKIFEDNEYLLSGKQIFCLLYTSDAADERR
;
A
#
# COMPACT_ATOMS: atom_id res chain seq x y z
N MET A 1 -15.32 36.44 59.15
CA MET A 1 -15.30 35.69 57.88
C MET A 1 -14.38 34.49 58.05
N ASN A 2 -14.95 33.28 58.01
CA ASN A 2 -14.37 32.09 58.62
C ASN A 2 -13.22 31.56 57.72
N GLN A 3 -12.06 31.24 58.29
CA GLN A 3 -10.88 30.71 57.55
C GLN A 3 -11.19 29.47 56.69
N LYS A 4 -12.14 28.67 57.12
CA LYS A 4 -12.60 27.50 56.37
C LYS A 4 -13.28 27.86 55.02
N ALA A 5 -13.97 29.01 54.93
CA ALA A 5 -14.61 29.48 53.72
C ALA A 5 -13.58 29.97 52.66
N LYS A 6 -12.44 30.52 53.12
CA LYS A 6 -11.35 30.95 52.19
C LYS A 6 -10.60 29.78 51.58
N ILE A 7 -10.40 28.69 52.33
CA ILE A 7 -9.73 27.47 51.83
C ILE A 7 -10.63 26.73 50.81
N LEU A 8 -11.94 26.69 51.05
CA LEU A 8 -12.88 26.04 50.13
C LEU A 8 -12.98 26.79 48.78
N ASN A 9 -12.98 28.15 48.83
CA ASN A 9 -12.97 28.95 47.58
C ASN A 9 -11.64 28.83 46.81
N TYR A 10 -10.51 28.63 47.48
CA TYR A 10 -9.22 28.41 46.80
C TYR A 10 -9.15 27.03 46.14
N LEU A 11 -9.72 26.00 46.76
CA LEU A 11 -9.80 24.65 46.20
C LEU A 11 -10.72 24.57 44.96
N ILE A 12 -11.83 25.33 44.96
CA ILE A 12 -12.75 25.39 43.82
C ILE A 12 -12.10 26.16 42.64
N LEU A 13 -11.31 27.20 42.93
CA LEU A 13 -10.63 27.98 41.86
C LEU A 13 -9.50 27.22 41.20
N VAL A 14 -8.80 26.32 41.91
CA VAL A 14 -7.72 25.47 41.35
C VAL A 14 -8.29 24.36 40.48
N LEU A 15 -9.50 23.86 40.74
CA LEU A 15 -10.15 22.83 39.92
C LEU A 15 -10.67 23.37 38.58
N LEU A 16 -10.85 24.69 38.43
CA LEU A 16 -11.31 25.32 37.19
C LEU A 16 -10.15 25.71 36.24
N THR A 17 -8.90 25.54 36.65
CA THR A 17 -7.71 25.85 35.83
C THR A 17 -6.96 24.62 35.36
N ILE A 18 -7.58 23.42 35.42
CA ILE A 18 -7.03 22.27 34.70
C ILE A 18 -7.16 22.63 33.22
N PRO A 19 -6.06 22.88 32.49
CA PRO A 19 -6.17 23.07 31.05
C PRO A 19 -6.81 21.78 30.51
N TYR A 20 -7.93 21.95 29.83
CA TYR A 20 -8.48 20.90 29.00
C TYR A 20 -7.33 20.43 28.10
N LEU A 21 -6.74 19.29 28.41
CA LEU A 21 -5.77 18.65 27.51
C LEU A 21 -6.55 18.42 26.21
N ASP A 22 -6.30 19.30 25.26
CA ASP A 22 -6.77 19.18 23.90
C ASP A 22 -6.43 17.74 23.47
N ALA A 23 -7.48 16.92 23.30
CA ALA A 23 -7.29 15.56 22.83
C ALA A 23 -6.47 15.71 21.55
N SER A 24 -5.22 15.29 21.61
CA SER A 24 -4.25 15.41 20.54
C SER A 24 -4.98 15.14 19.22
N LYS A 25 -4.88 16.05 18.26
CA LYS A 25 -5.27 15.79 16.87
C LYS A 25 -4.51 14.54 16.48
N THR A 26 -5.13 13.37 16.64
CA THR A 26 -4.57 12.14 16.12
C THR A 26 -4.44 12.35 14.62
N SER A 27 -3.23 12.35 14.12
CA SER A 27 -3.00 12.39 12.69
C SER A 27 -3.67 11.15 12.11
N HIS A 28 -4.70 11.34 11.29
CA HIS A 28 -5.36 10.25 10.58
C HIS A 28 -4.59 9.85 9.31
N VAL A 29 -3.35 10.31 9.19
CA VAL A 29 -2.45 9.95 8.09
C VAL A 29 -1.61 8.76 8.53
N GLU A 30 -1.75 7.68 7.79
CA GLU A 30 -1.03 6.44 7.99
C GLU A 30 -0.23 6.08 6.74
N THR A 31 0.72 5.15 6.90
CA THR A 31 1.60 4.71 5.81
C THR A 31 1.82 3.20 5.90
N ILE A 32 1.82 2.53 4.75
CA ILE A 32 2.20 1.12 4.57
C ILE A 32 3.09 0.99 3.33
N TYR A 33 3.93 -0.05 3.27
CA TYR A 33 4.84 -0.29 2.16
C TYR A 33 4.54 -1.65 1.53
N LEU A 34 4.24 -1.67 0.23
CA LEU A 34 3.69 -2.81 -0.47
C LEU A 34 4.46 -3.10 -1.76
N GLY A 35 4.99 -4.31 -1.88
CA GLY A 35 5.66 -4.80 -3.09
C GLY A 35 4.84 -5.89 -3.77
N SER A 36 4.49 -5.69 -5.04
CA SER A 36 3.64 -6.59 -5.83
C SER A 36 4.18 -6.80 -7.25
N GLY A 37 5.49 -6.85 -7.40
CA GLY A 37 6.18 -6.88 -8.69
C GLY A 37 6.68 -5.50 -9.12
N CYS A 38 6.55 -5.17 -10.40
CA CYS A 38 6.91 -3.85 -10.91
C CYS A 38 6.06 -2.76 -10.24
N PHE A 39 6.72 -1.78 -9.64
CA PHE A 39 6.06 -0.72 -8.85
C PHE A 39 5.28 0.30 -9.69
N TRP A 40 5.47 0.38 -11.01
CA TRP A 40 4.75 1.37 -11.86
C TRP A 40 3.24 1.16 -11.88
N GLY A 41 2.80 -0.10 -12.04
CA GLY A 41 1.38 -0.46 -12.00
C GLY A 41 0.79 -0.33 -10.61
N ALA A 42 1.55 -0.74 -9.61
CA ALA A 42 1.15 -0.65 -8.20
C ALA A 42 0.98 0.80 -7.74
N GLU A 43 1.95 1.70 -8.03
CA GLU A 43 1.87 3.13 -7.72
C GLU A 43 0.59 3.74 -8.30
N LYS A 44 0.36 3.56 -9.61
CA LYS A 44 -0.84 4.05 -10.27
C LYS A 44 -2.13 3.49 -9.65
N GLY A 45 -2.14 2.20 -9.28
CA GLY A 45 -3.29 1.56 -8.65
C GLY A 45 -3.68 2.21 -7.33
N TYR A 46 -2.71 2.47 -6.46
CA TYR A 46 -2.96 3.12 -5.18
C TYR A 46 -3.36 4.59 -5.33
N GLU A 47 -2.78 5.32 -6.28
CA GLU A 47 -3.14 6.72 -6.53
C GLU A 47 -4.59 6.92 -6.95
N LEU A 48 -5.22 5.91 -7.56
CA LEU A 48 -6.63 5.94 -7.97
C LEU A 48 -7.59 5.61 -6.83
N MET A 49 -7.10 5.21 -5.66
CA MET A 49 -7.95 4.88 -4.51
C MET A 49 -8.35 6.13 -3.74
N ASP A 50 -9.64 6.37 -3.59
CA ASP A 50 -10.16 7.46 -2.76
C ASP A 50 -9.69 7.31 -1.31
N GLY A 51 -9.10 8.38 -0.76
CA GLY A 51 -8.50 8.39 0.57
C GLY A 51 -6.99 8.12 0.58
N VAL A 52 -6.38 7.66 -0.50
CA VAL A 52 -4.93 7.67 -0.67
C VAL A 52 -4.48 9.11 -0.94
N ILE A 53 -3.52 9.57 -0.14
CA ILE A 53 -2.97 10.93 -0.21
C ILE A 53 -1.78 10.99 -1.17
N ASN A 54 -0.97 9.93 -1.15
CA ASN A 54 0.24 9.83 -1.96
C ASN A 54 0.68 8.37 -2.10
N ALA A 55 1.21 8.01 -3.27
CA ALA A 55 1.87 6.74 -3.53
C ALA A 55 3.25 7.03 -4.15
N GLU A 56 4.31 6.44 -3.60
CA GLU A 56 5.69 6.73 -3.99
C GLU A 56 6.44 5.42 -4.26
N SER A 57 6.90 5.25 -5.49
CA SER A 57 7.77 4.12 -5.87
C SER A 57 9.12 4.17 -5.17
N GLY A 58 9.59 3.04 -4.65
CA GLY A 58 10.86 2.97 -3.93
C GLY A 58 11.42 1.57 -3.77
N TYR A 59 12.51 1.49 -3.03
CA TYR A 59 13.26 0.28 -2.75
C TYR A 59 13.33 0.05 -1.24
N ALA A 60 12.96 -1.14 -0.78
CA ALA A 60 12.89 -1.42 0.65
C ALA A 60 13.48 -2.77 1.04
N ASN A 61 13.78 -2.90 2.34
CA ASN A 61 14.21 -4.13 3.00
C ASN A 61 15.30 -4.90 2.25
N GLY A 62 16.29 -4.17 1.79
CA GLY A 62 17.52 -4.73 1.26
C GLY A 62 18.72 -4.40 2.14
N TYR A 63 19.85 -5.02 1.84
CA TYR A 63 21.08 -4.88 2.61
C TYR A 63 22.21 -4.27 1.78
N GLY A 64 22.94 -3.32 2.36
CA GLY A 64 24.13 -2.73 1.76
C GLY A 64 24.01 -1.24 1.49
N ILE A 65 24.62 -0.79 0.38
CA ILE A 65 24.68 0.62 -0.01
C ILE A 65 23.29 1.06 -0.51
N LYS A 66 22.98 2.35 -0.35
CA LYS A 66 21.76 2.97 -0.90
C LYS A 66 21.50 2.46 -2.33
N PRO A 67 20.34 1.86 -2.58
CA PRO A 67 20.04 1.26 -3.87
C PRO A 67 19.82 2.32 -4.96
N ASN A 68 19.95 1.86 -6.19
CA ASN A 68 19.41 2.49 -7.39
C ASN A 68 18.94 1.38 -8.34
N TYR A 69 18.14 1.72 -9.34
CA TYR A 69 17.57 0.73 -10.26
C TYR A 69 18.62 -0.20 -10.85
N ARG A 70 19.73 0.34 -11.37
CA ARG A 70 20.82 -0.48 -11.95
C ARG A 70 21.42 -1.48 -10.97
N SER A 71 21.48 -1.14 -9.69
CA SER A 71 22.06 -2.03 -8.68
C SER A 71 21.13 -3.18 -8.33
N ILE A 72 19.82 -2.95 -8.22
CA ILE A 72 18.87 -3.99 -7.81
C ILE A 72 18.58 -5.00 -8.91
N ILE A 73 18.65 -4.60 -10.20
CA ILE A 73 18.39 -5.48 -11.35
C ILE A 73 19.63 -6.29 -11.80
N GLN A 74 20.79 -6.11 -11.17
CA GLN A 74 21.98 -6.87 -11.55
C GLN A 74 21.74 -8.37 -11.45
N PHE A 75 22.25 -9.14 -12.42
CA PHE A 75 22.06 -10.59 -12.48
C PHE A 75 22.46 -11.31 -11.18
N LYS A 76 23.53 -10.86 -10.51
CA LYS A 76 23.95 -11.39 -9.20
C LYS A 76 22.90 -11.21 -8.08
N ASN A 77 22.01 -10.24 -8.22
CA ASN A 77 20.96 -9.91 -7.25
C ASN A 77 19.63 -10.60 -7.56
N LYS A 78 19.48 -11.20 -8.73
CA LYS A 78 18.22 -11.82 -9.20
C LYS A 78 17.65 -12.86 -8.22
N TYR A 79 18.51 -13.60 -7.54
CA TYR A 79 18.14 -14.63 -6.56
C TYR A 79 18.71 -14.33 -5.16
N ASN A 80 19.17 -13.11 -4.93
CA ASN A 80 19.73 -12.71 -3.64
C ASN A 80 18.59 -12.27 -2.71
N GLU A 81 18.31 -13.03 -1.67
CA GLU A 81 17.27 -12.72 -0.67
C GLU A 81 17.54 -11.42 0.10
N LYS A 82 18.75 -10.89 0.07
CA LYS A 82 19.13 -9.59 0.66
C LYS A 82 18.99 -8.42 -0.32
N ASN A 83 18.51 -8.67 -1.55
CA ASN A 83 18.24 -7.59 -2.49
C ASN A 83 17.06 -6.74 -2.03
N PHE A 84 17.08 -5.46 -2.38
CA PHE A 84 15.96 -4.57 -2.16
C PHE A 84 14.75 -5.01 -2.98
N ALA A 85 13.54 -4.90 -2.40
CA ALA A 85 12.30 -5.04 -3.15
C ALA A 85 11.90 -3.72 -3.79
N GLU A 86 11.30 -3.78 -4.96
CA GLU A 86 10.47 -2.70 -5.47
C GLU A 86 9.18 -2.66 -4.65
N VAL A 87 8.89 -1.50 -4.08
CA VAL A 87 7.70 -1.29 -3.25
C VAL A 87 7.08 0.07 -3.55
N VAL A 88 5.80 0.20 -3.25
CA VAL A 88 5.11 1.49 -3.18
C VAL A 88 4.89 1.84 -1.72
N LYS A 89 5.31 3.05 -1.32
CA LYS A 89 4.94 3.66 -0.06
C LYS A 89 3.58 4.30 -0.24
N VAL A 90 2.56 3.75 0.39
CA VAL A 90 1.18 4.24 0.33
C VAL A 90 0.89 5.07 1.57
N THR A 91 0.66 6.37 1.40
CA THR A 91 0.23 7.29 2.45
C THR A 91 -1.26 7.58 2.29
N PHE A 92 -2.05 7.38 3.32
CA PHE A 92 -3.51 7.45 3.23
C PHE A 92 -4.15 8.11 4.46
N ASN A 93 -5.38 8.61 4.27
CA ASN A 93 -6.21 9.12 5.35
C ASN A 93 -7.10 7.99 5.90
N SER A 94 -6.79 7.49 7.10
CA SER A 94 -7.52 6.37 7.71
C SER A 94 -8.99 6.67 8.07
N ASN A 95 -9.42 7.94 8.01
CA ASN A 95 -10.83 8.30 8.08
C ASN A 95 -11.57 8.14 6.74
N ALA A 96 -10.85 8.13 5.63
CA ALA A 96 -11.43 8.03 4.29
C ALA A 96 -11.32 6.60 3.72
N ILE A 97 -10.20 5.92 3.96
CA ILE A 97 -9.96 4.55 3.52
C ILE A 97 -9.29 3.74 4.63
N SER A 98 -9.76 2.52 4.86
CA SER A 98 -9.13 1.63 5.83
C SER A 98 -7.87 0.97 5.26
N LEU A 99 -6.89 0.64 6.14
CA LEU A 99 -5.76 -0.20 5.77
C LEU A 99 -6.21 -1.57 5.24
N GLU A 100 -7.33 -2.09 5.75
CA GLU A 100 -7.94 -3.33 5.27
C GLU A 100 -8.24 -3.26 3.76
N ASN A 101 -8.88 -2.19 3.30
CA ASN A 101 -9.21 -2.00 1.90
C ASN A 101 -7.96 -1.88 1.02
N ILE A 102 -6.90 -1.22 1.50
CA ILE A 102 -5.61 -1.13 0.82
C ILE A 102 -4.97 -2.53 0.70
N LEU A 103 -5.01 -3.35 1.75
CA LEU A 103 -4.47 -4.70 1.73
C LEU A 103 -5.30 -5.65 0.86
N LYS A 104 -6.63 -5.52 0.84
CA LYS A 104 -7.50 -6.27 -0.08
C LYS A 104 -7.14 -5.93 -1.53
N HIS A 105 -7.02 -4.65 -1.86
CA HIS A 105 -6.57 -4.20 -3.18
C HIS A 105 -5.20 -4.78 -3.56
N PHE A 106 -4.23 -4.77 -2.64
CA PHE A 106 -2.91 -5.36 -2.85
C PHE A 106 -3.01 -6.81 -3.32
N PHE A 107 -3.79 -7.66 -2.65
CA PHE A 107 -3.92 -9.07 -3.01
C PHE A 107 -4.67 -9.31 -4.31
N GLU A 108 -5.60 -8.45 -4.66
CA GLU A 108 -6.42 -8.60 -5.87
C GLU A 108 -5.74 -8.13 -7.15
N THR A 109 -4.67 -7.34 -7.03
CA THR A 109 -3.99 -6.72 -8.18
C THR A 109 -2.71 -7.42 -8.63
N HIS A 110 -2.31 -8.50 -7.96
CA HIS A 110 -1.17 -9.32 -8.37
C HIS A 110 -1.38 -10.80 -8.02
N ASP A 111 -0.49 -11.68 -8.45
CA ASP A 111 -0.49 -13.08 -8.05
C ASP A 111 0.44 -13.31 -6.84
N PRO A 112 -0.09 -13.38 -5.61
CA PRO A 112 0.71 -13.54 -4.41
C PRO A 112 1.28 -14.96 -4.23
N THR A 113 0.96 -15.90 -5.13
CA THR A 113 1.49 -17.27 -5.10
C THR A 113 2.85 -17.39 -5.78
N GLN A 114 3.29 -16.37 -6.52
CA GLN A 114 4.56 -16.36 -7.23
C GLN A 114 5.72 -15.99 -6.29
N LEU A 115 6.73 -16.84 -6.26
CA LEU A 115 7.93 -16.61 -5.45
C LEU A 115 8.97 -15.80 -6.23
N ASN A 116 9.36 -14.65 -5.68
CA ASN A 116 10.42 -13.77 -6.23
C ASN A 116 10.21 -13.43 -7.71
N ARG A 117 8.96 -13.22 -8.12
CA ARG A 117 8.59 -12.80 -9.47
C ARG A 117 7.14 -12.32 -9.52
N GLN A 118 6.80 -11.61 -10.59
CA GLN A 118 5.44 -11.38 -11.06
C GLN A 118 5.41 -11.47 -12.58
N GLY A 119 4.72 -12.49 -13.12
CA GLY A 119 4.67 -12.72 -14.56
C GLY A 119 6.06 -12.87 -15.17
N ASN A 120 6.42 -11.98 -16.09
CA ASN A 120 7.72 -11.97 -16.77
C ASN A 120 8.83 -11.27 -15.97
N ASP A 121 8.46 -10.52 -14.93
CA ASP A 121 9.41 -9.85 -14.05
C ASP A 121 9.97 -10.85 -13.03
N ILE A 122 11.17 -11.36 -13.29
CA ILE A 122 11.81 -12.42 -12.51
C ILE A 122 12.99 -11.89 -11.73
N GLY A 123 12.91 -11.98 -10.39
CA GLY A 123 13.96 -11.58 -9.47
C GLY A 123 13.41 -11.23 -8.09
N THR A 124 14.27 -11.29 -7.07
CA THR A 124 13.91 -11.00 -5.68
C THR A 124 13.42 -9.57 -5.48
N GLN A 125 13.78 -8.63 -6.36
CA GLN A 125 13.27 -7.26 -6.35
C GLN A 125 11.75 -7.20 -6.64
N TYR A 126 11.20 -8.19 -7.33
CA TYR A 126 9.78 -8.27 -7.68
C TYR A 126 8.97 -9.17 -6.74
N ARG A 127 9.52 -9.47 -5.55
CA ARG A 127 8.82 -10.30 -4.57
C ARG A 127 7.56 -9.62 -4.04
N SER A 128 6.52 -10.42 -3.83
CA SER A 128 5.35 -9.98 -3.07
C SER A 128 5.75 -9.78 -1.61
N THR A 129 5.51 -8.58 -1.06
CA THR A 129 5.85 -8.24 0.33
C THR A 129 4.97 -7.15 0.91
N ILE A 130 4.64 -7.29 2.20
CA ILE A 130 4.00 -6.28 3.04
C ILE A 130 4.99 -5.91 4.12
N LEU A 131 5.38 -4.62 4.20
CA LEU A 131 6.31 -4.12 5.20
C LEU A 131 5.56 -3.25 6.19
N PHE A 132 5.38 -3.78 7.40
CA PHE A 132 4.62 -3.13 8.47
C PHE A 132 5.52 -2.25 9.36
N GLN A 133 4.91 -1.24 9.99
CA GLN A 133 5.59 -0.31 10.90
C GLN A 133 5.21 -0.50 12.37
N ASN A 134 4.12 -1.24 12.65
CA ASN A 134 3.64 -1.52 13.99
C ASN A 134 2.85 -2.84 14.03
N GLU A 135 2.58 -3.31 15.26
CA GLU A 135 1.92 -4.61 15.47
C GLU A 135 0.47 -4.63 14.94
N SER A 136 -0.26 -3.52 15.02
CA SER A 136 -1.63 -3.44 14.49
C SER A 136 -1.69 -3.67 12.98
N GLN A 137 -0.72 -3.10 12.23
CA GLN A 137 -0.61 -3.35 10.79
C GLN A 137 -0.27 -4.82 10.50
N LYS A 138 0.61 -5.42 11.31
CA LYS A 138 0.99 -6.83 11.17
C LYS A 138 -0.19 -7.76 11.41
N GLU A 139 -0.90 -7.62 12.55
CA GLU A 139 -2.07 -8.43 12.89
C GLU A 139 -3.15 -8.35 11.81
N LEU A 140 -3.41 -7.16 11.29
CA LEU A 140 -4.36 -6.96 10.21
C LEU A 140 -3.89 -7.67 8.93
N ALA A 141 -2.62 -7.53 8.56
CA ALA A 141 -2.07 -8.20 7.38
C ALA A 141 -2.11 -9.73 7.50
N GLU A 142 -1.81 -10.29 8.68
CA GLU A 142 -1.92 -11.73 8.95
C GLU A 142 -3.35 -12.24 8.73
N ARG A 143 -4.36 -11.48 9.21
CA ARG A 143 -5.77 -11.81 9.01
C ARG A 143 -6.15 -11.78 7.53
N ILE A 144 -5.78 -10.74 6.80
CA ILE A 144 -6.10 -10.60 5.36
C ILE A 144 -5.38 -11.67 4.53
N ILE A 145 -4.13 -12.02 4.86
CA ILE A 145 -3.39 -13.13 4.24
C ILE A 145 -4.15 -14.43 4.42
N ALA A 146 -4.62 -14.74 5.63
CA ALA A 146 -5.35 -15.98 5.92
C ALA A 146 -6.69 -16.05 5.14
N GLU A 147 -7.42 -14.93 5.09
CA GLU A 147 -8.68 -14.82 4.37
C GLU A 147 -8.48 -15.00 2.86
N TYR A 148 -7.52 -14.28 2.26
CA TYR A 148 -7.25 -14.41 0.84
C TYR A 148 -6.69 -15.79 0.46
N GLN A 149 -5.90 -16.40 1.35
CA GLN A 149 -5.42 -17.77 1.13
C GLN A 149 -6.58 -18.77 1.01
N ALA A 150 -7.64 -18.62 1.78
CA ALA A 150 -8.83 -19.48 1.66
C ALA A 150 -9.50 -19.31 0.29
N LEU A 151 -9.70 -18.07 -0.15
CA LEU A 151 -10.27 -17.75 -1.46
C LEU A 151 -9.41 -18.31 -2.62
N LEU A 152 -8.09 -18.18 -2.51
CA LEU A 152 -7.15 -18.73 -3.51
C LEU A 152 -7.26 -20.27 -3.61
N ILE A 153 -7.39 -20.98 -2.49
CA ILE A 153 -7.54 -22.43 -2.48
C ILE A 153 -8.85 -22.83 -3.17
N GLU A 154 -9.96 -22.14 -2.89
CA GLU A 154 -11.24 -22.36 -3.57
C GLU A 154 -11.14 -22.08 -5.07
N GLY A 155 -10.35 -21.08 -5.48
CA GLY A 155 -10.05 -20.76 -6.87
C GLY A 155 -9.03 -21.69 -7.55
N GLY A 156 -8.48 -22.69 -6.84
CA GLY A 156 -7.51 -23.65 -7.39
C GLY A 156 -6.07 -23.14 -7.42
N TYR A 157 -5.76 -22.03 -6.71
CA TYR A 157 -4.42 -21.48 -6.63
C TYR A 157 -3.59 -22.08 -5.50
N GLY A 158 -2.29 -21.85 -5.53
CA GLY A 158 -1.33 -22.34 -4.55
C GLY A 158 -1.25 -21.50 -3.28
N LYS A 159 -0.20 -21.79 -2.49
CA LYS A 159 0.07 -21.06 -1.24
C LYS A 159 0.58 -19.65 -1.53
N ILE A 160 0.11 -18.67 -0.76
CA ILE A 160 0.65 -17.30 -0.73
C ILE A 160 2.15 -17.32 -0.39
N ARG A 161 2.92 -16.55 -1.14
CA ARG A 161 4.38 -16.36 -1.01
C ARG A 161 4.73 -14.95 -0.55
N THR A 162 3.75 -14.11 -0.31
CA THR A 162 3.94 -12.76 0.23
C THR A 162 4.74 -12.82 1.52
N LYS A 163 5.83 -12.06 1.60
CA LYS A 163 6.59 -11.88 2.83
C LYS A 163 5.93 -10.78 3.68
N LEU A 164 5.68 -11.07 4.95
CA LEU A 164 5.21 -10.11 5.94
C LEU A 164 6.39 -9.83 6.88
N GLU A 165 6.98 -8.64 6.78
CA GLU A 165 8.21 -8.28 7.48
C GLU A 165 8.08 -6.87 8.08
N PRO A 166 8.78 -6.56 9.20
CA PRO A 166 8.88 -5.17 9.65
C PRO A 166 9.62 -4.34 8.59
N LEU A 167 9.23 -3.08 8.45
CA LEU A 167 9.99 -2.13 7.64
C LEU A 167 11.34 -1.85 8.32
N ASP A 168 12.44 -2.19 7.65
CA ASP A 168 13.82 -1.90 8.10
C ASP A 168 14.34 -0.60 7.45
N ASN A 169 14.22 -0.51 6.12
CA ASN A 169 14.66 0.66 5.38
C ASN A 169 13.80 0.88 4.14
N PHE A 170 13.74 2.17 3.72
CA PHE A 170 13.10 2.59 2.47
C PHE A 170 13.90 3.70 1.82
N TYR A 171 14.06 3.63 0.51
CA TYR A 171 14.71 4.64 -0.31
C TYR A 171 13.79 4.95 -1.50
N LEU A 172 13.45 6.22 -1.66
CA LEU A 172 12.69 6.69 -2.80
C LEU A 172 13.42 6.32 -4.10
N ALA A 173 12.71 5.78 -5.06
CA ALA A 173 13.25 5.50 -6.39
C ALA A 173 13.51 6.80 -7.15
N GLU A 174 14.27 6.70 -8.23
CA GLU A 174 14.66 7.84 -9.06
C GLU A 174 13.41 8.53 -9.64
N GLU A 175 13.49 9.84 -9.86
CA GLU A 175 12.39 10.69 -10.31
C GLU A 175 11.70 10.17 -11.59
N TYR A 176 12.45 9.52 -12.48
CA TYR A 176 11.89 8.96 -13.71
C TYR A 176 11.00 7.72 -13.48
N HIS A 177 11.01 7.14 -12.28
CA HIS A 177 10.10 6.07 -11.87
C HIS A 177 8.82 6.57 -11.23
N GLN A 178 8.84 7.76 -10.61
CA GLN A 178 7.66 8.34 -9.97
C GLN A 178 6.64 8.73 -11.03
N ASP A 179 5.35 8.42 -10.80
CA ASP A 179 4.25 8.69 -11.73
C ASP A 179 4.51 8.14 -13.14
N TYR A 180 5.24 7.01 -13.25
CA TYR A 180 5.72 6.54 -14.56
C TYR A 180 4.58 6.35 -15.55
N LEU A 181 3.48 5.72 -15.16
CA LEU A 181 2.35 5.46 -16.05
C LEU A 181 1.47 6.69 -16.32
N LYS A 182 1.54 7.72 -15.49
CA LYS A 182 0.96 9.03 -15.82
C LYS A 182 1.78 9.74 -16.91
N LYS A 183 3.11 9.70 -16.76
CA LYS A 183 4.05 10.28 -17.73
C LYS A 183 4.12 9.47 -19.02
N ASN A 184 3.87 8.15 -18.96
CA ASN A 184 3.95 7.19 -20.07
C ASN A 184 2.68 6.30 -20.12
N PRO A 185 1.55 6.79 -20.64
CA PRO A 185 0.27 6.06 -20.59
C PRO A 185 0.28 4.69 -21.28
N ASN A 186 1.15 4.49 -22.27
CA ASN A 186 1.35 3.22 -22.96
C ASN A 186 2.53 2.41 -22.40
N GLY A 187 2.99 2.74 -21.19
CA GLY A 187 4.08 2.04 -20.52
C GLY A 187 3.72 0.59 -20.16
N TYR A 188 4.74 -0.19 -19.78
CA TYR A 188 4.56 -1.57 -19.35
C TYR A 188 3.69 -1.66 -18.08
N CYS A 189 2.54 -2.31 -18.20
CA CYS A 189 1.59 -2.52 -17.10
C CYS A 189 0.75 -3.79 -17.40
N PRO A 190 1.30 -4.99 -17.23
CA PRO A 190 0.55 -6.22 -17.42
C PRO A 190 -0.45 -6.41 -16.26
N ASP A 191 -1.64 -6.93 -16.58
CA ASP A 191 -2.53 -7.51 -15.57
C ASP A 191 -1.93 -8.84 -15.11
N LEU A 192 -1.54 -8.91 -13.86
CA LEU A 192 -0.93 -10.08 -13.23
C LEU A 192 -1.80 -10.62 -12.08
N SER A 193 -3.04 -10.16 -11.96
CA SER A 193 -3.98 -10.61 -10.94
C SER A 193 -4.38 -12.07 -11.11
N THR A 194 -4.79 -12.71 -10.03
CA THR A 194 -5.39 -14.06 -10.07
C THR A 194 -6.86 -14.04 -10.53
N GLY A 195 -7.48 -12.86 -10.55
CA GLY A 195 -8.92 -12.70 -10.76
C GLY A 195 -9.78 -13.08 -9.56
N ILE A 196 -9.17 -13.49 -8.45
CA ILE A 196 -9.86 -13.75 -7.18
C ILE A 196 -10.05 -12.42 -6.45
N VAL A 197 -11.27 -12.19 -5.95
CA VAL A 197 -11.65 -10.96 -5.23
C VAL A 197 -12.30 -11.29 -3.90
N PHE A 198 -12.19 -10.37 -2.94
CA PHE A 198 -12.94 -10.45 -1.68
C PHE A 198 -14.43 -10.17 -1.92
N ASN A 199 -15.30 -10.89 -1.24
CA ASN A 199 -16.75 -10.82 -1.46
C ASN A 199 -17.43 -9.64 -0.74
N ASP A 200 -16.76 -9.02 0.23
CA ASP A 200 -17.29 -8.02 1.15
C ASP A 200 -16.70 -6.60 0.93
N LYS A 201 -16.24 -6.31 -0.29
CA LYS A 201 -15.69 -4.99 -0.62
C LYS A 201 -16.69 -3.88 -0.41
N GLU A 202 -16.36 -2.92 0.46
CA GLU A 202 -16.90 -1.57 0.36
C GLU A 202 -16.50 -0.96 -0.99
N LYS A 203 -17.41 -0.21 -1.63
CA LYS A 203 -17.08 0.53 -2.85
C LYS A 203 -16.01 1.58 -2.52
N ILE A 204 -14.76 1.30 -2.90
CA ILE A 204 -13.63 2.21 -2.70
C ILE A 204 -13.45 3.18 -3.89
N PHE A 205 -14.30 3.04 -4.91
CA PHE A 205 -14.26 3.87 -6.10
C PHE A 205 -15.66 4.42 -6.34
N GLU A 206 -15.80 5.75 -6.36
CA GLU A 206 -17.07 6.38 -6.74
C GLU A 206 -17.34 6.19 -8.24
N ASP A 207 -18.52 5.66 -8.54
CA ASP A 207 -19.25 5.70 -9.82
C ASP A 207 -18.48 5.46 -11.14
N ASN A 208 -17.51 4.54 -11.18
CA ASN A 208 -17.02 4.04 -12.46
C ASN A 208 -17.65 2.67 -12.77
N GLU A 209 -18.62 2.68 -13.67
CA GLU A 209 -19.38 1.53 -14.21
C GLU A 209 -18.49 0.40 -14.78
N TYR A 210 -17.18 0.63 -14.86
CA TYR A 210 -16.15 -0.25 -15.44
C TYR A 210 -15.55 -1.27 -14.45
N LEU A 211 -15.84 -1.17 -13.15
CA LEU A 211 -15.24 -2.04 -12.12
C LEU A 211 -15.96 -3.37 -11.92
N LEU A 212 -17.08 -3.62 -12.61
CA LEU A 212 -17.94 -4.79 -12.38
C LEU A 212 -17.49 -6.07 -13.12
N SER A 213 -16.43 -6.05 -13.94
CA SER A 213 -16.07 -7.21 -14.77
C SER A 213 -14.78 -7.94 -14.39
N GLY A 214 -14.09 -7.58 -13.32
CA GLY A 214 -12.90 -8.32 -12.85
C GLY A 214 -11.75 -8.52 -13.85
N LYS A 215 -11.81 -7.87 -15.00
CA LYS A 215 -10.79 -8.00 -16.06
C LYS A 215 -10.38 -6.62 -16.60
N GLN A 216 -9.08 -6.30 -16.48
CA GLN A 216 -8.37 -5.27 -17.26
C GLN A 216 -8.53 -3.79 -16.84
N ILE A 217 -8.61 -3.43 -15.56
CA ILE A 217 -8.98 -2.05 -15.21
C ILE A 217 -7.79 -1.08 -15.14
N PHE A 218 -6.62 -1.51 -14.67
CA PHE A 218 -5.53 -0.57 -14.40
C PHE A 218 -4.82 0.00 -15.63
N CYS A 219 -4.75 -0.73 -16.73
CA CYS A 219 -4.05 -0.27 -17.94
C CYS A 219 -4.96 0.33 -19.00
N LEU A 220 -6.28 0.00 -19.02
CA LEU A 220 -7.22 0.43 -20.08
C LEU A 220 -7.84 1.82 -19.86
N LEU A 221 -7.97 2.31 -18.63
CA LEU A 221 -8.57 3.63 -18.37
C LEU A 221 -7.82 4.80 -19.00
N TYR A 222 -6.53 4.62 -19.36
CA TYR A 222 -5.73 5.68 -19.99
C TYR A 222 -5.66 5.62 -21.52
N THR A 223 -6.15 4.54 -22.15
CA THR A 223 -6.13 4.43 -23.61
C THR A 223 -7.35 5.01 -24.29
N SER A 224 -8.49 5.17 -23.58
CA SER A 224 -9.72 5.73 -24.15
C SER A 224 -9.70 7.25 -24.28
N ASP A 225 -9.09 7.97 -23.32
CA ASP A 225 -9.07 9.44 -23.36
C ASP A 225 -8.03 10.02 -24.30
N ALA A 226 -6.92 9.30 -24.53
CA ALA A 226 -5.89 9.74 -25.47
C ALA A 226 -6.27 9.58 -26.95
N ALA A 227 -7.33 8.84 -27.26
CA ALA A 227 -7.82 8.66 -28.63
C ALA A 227 -8.80 9.77 -29.11
N ASP A 228 -9.40 10.51 -28.17
CA ASP A 228 -10.41 11.52 -28.51
C ASP A 228 -9.84 12.93 -28.72
N GLU A 229 -8.60 13.19 -28.28
CA GLU A 229 -7.92 14.50 -28.53
C GLU A 229 -7.20 14.62 -29.89
N ARG A 230 -7.37 13.65 -30.80
CA ARG A 230 -6.77 13.69 -32.16
C ARG A 230 -7.84 13.59 -33.27
N ARG A 231 -8.89 14.37 -33.14
CA ARG A 231 -9.80 14.68 -34.27
C ARG A 231 -9.94 16.15 -34.49
#